data_63365523066b1eedc767730b68b6c335
#
_entry.id   63365523066b1eedc767730b68b6c335
#
_cell.length_a   1.000
_cell.length_b   1.000
_cell.length_c   1.000
_cell.angle_alpha   90.00
_cell.angle_beta   90.00
_cell.angle_gamma   90.00
#
_symmetry.space_group_name_H-M   'P 1'
#
loop_
_entity.id
_entity.type
_entity.pdbx_description
1 polymer ?
#
loop_
_entity_poly.entity_id
_entity_poly.type
_entity_poly.pdbx_seq_one_letter_code
_entity_poly.pdbx_strand_id
1 'polypeptide(L)'
;TVMIVEDNELNMKLFHDLLEANGYRTIQTRNGMEALALAREHHPDLILMDIQLPEVSGLDVTRWIKEDETIRHIPVIAVTAFAMKGDEERIRGGGCEAYLSKPISVMKFIETVRHFLGGA
;
A
#
# COMPACT_ATOMS: atom_id res chain seq x y z
N THR A 1 -10.77 -3.43 -5.62
CA THR A 1 -9.72 -4.37 -5.20
C THR A 1 -8.51 -3.63 -4.69
N VAL A 2 -8.02 -4.00 -3.52
CA VAL A 2 -6.85 -3.41 -2.88
C VAL A 2 -5.76 -4.47 -2.76
N MET A 3 -4.58 -4.18 -3.26
CA MET A 3 -3.43 -5.08 -3.06
C MET A 3 -2.70 -4.66 -1.80
N ILE A 4 -2.44 -5.62 -0.92
CA ILE A 4 -1.72 -5.40 0.33
C ILE A 4 -0.35 -6.06 0.23
N VAL A 5 0.70 -5.26 0.35
CA VAL A 5 2.09 -5.74 0.38
C VAL A 5 2.61 -5.52 1.80
N GLU A 6 2.60 -6.56 2.60
CA GLU A 6 2.89 -6.50 4.02
C GLU A 6 3.53 -7.80 4.50
N ASP A 7 4.67 -7.69 5.15
CA ASP A 7 5.42 -8.84 5.65
C ASP A 7 4.89 -9.41 6.96
N ASN A 8 4.32 -8.56 7.81
CA ASN A 8 3.84 -8.96 9.13
C ASN A 8 2.44 -9.57 9.03
N GLU A 9 2.28 -10.82 9.51
CA GLU A 9 1.00 -11.53 9.44
C GLU A 9 -0.14 -10.84 10.17
N LEU A 10 0.13 -10.26 11.33
CA LEU A 10 -0.89 -9.56 12.12
C LEU A 10 -1.39 -8.31 11.39
N ASN A 11 -0.48 -7.55 10.80
CA ASN A 11 -0.85 -6.38 10.04
C ASN A 11 -1.60 -6.76 8.75
N MET A 12 -1.15 -7.80 8.08
CA MET A 12 -1.84 -8.32 6.89
C MET A 12 -3.28 -8.69 7.21
N LYS A 13 -3.49 -9.43 8.30
CA LYS A 13 -4.82 -9.82 8.74
C LYS A 13 -5.67 -8.60 9.09
N LEU A 14 -5.11 -7.64 9.82
CA LEU A 14 -5.81 -6.42 10.19
C LEU A 14 -6.28 -5.66 8.96
N PHE A 15 -5.40 -5.44 8.01
CA PHE A 15 -5.75 -4.68 6.79
C PHE A 15 -6.78 -5.42 5.96
N HIS A 16 -6.61 -6.72 5.79
CA HIS A 16 -7.55 -7.56 5.06
C HIS A 16 -8.95 -7.52 5.69
N ASP A 17 -9.03 -7.74 7.00
CA ASP A 17 -10.30 -7.76 7.71
C ASP A 17 -11.02 -6.39 7.64
N LEU A 18 -10.28 -5.31 7.81
CA LEU A 18 -10.84 -3.96 7.71
C LEU A 18 -11.36 -3.66 6.30
N LEU A 19 -10.64 -4.05 5.28
CA LEU A 19 -11.04 -3.82 3.90
C LEU A 19 -12.27 -4.66 3.53
N GLU A 20 -12.28 -5.94 3.89
CA GLU A 20 -13.44 -6.79 3.61
C GLU A 20 -14.69 -6.31 4.35
N ALA A 21 -14.55 -5.88 5.60
CA ALA A 21 -15.65 -5.33 6.36
C ALA A 21 -16.27 -4.09 5.72
N ASN A 22 -15.51 -3.39 4.89
CA ASN A 22 -15.96 -2.21 4.17
C ASN A 22 -16.30 -2.47 2.70
N GLY A 23 -16.38 -3.73 2.31
CA GLY A 23 -16.83 -4.12 0.98
C GLY A 23 -15.75 -4.18 -0.10
N TYR A 24 -14.49 -4.09 0.27
CA TYR A 24 -13.39 -4.17 -0.69
C TYR A 24 -12.83 -5.58 -0.80
N ARG A 25 -12.37 -5.94 -1.98
CA ARG A 25 -11.65 -7.19 -2.21
C ARG A 25 -10.17 -6.96 -1.98
N THR A 26 -9.45 -7.99 -1.57
CA THR A 26 -8.02 -7.88 -1.31
C THR A 26 -7.21 -8.88 -2.11
N ILE A 27 -6.00 -8.46 -2.48
CA ILE A 27 -4.96 -9.31 -3.02
C ILE A 27 -3.80 -9.18 -2.04
N GLN A 28 -3.24 -10.28 -1.57
CA GLN A 28 -2.23 -10.26 -0.53
C GLN A 28 -0.90 -10.78 -1.04
N THR A 29 0.18 -10.09 -0.71
CA THR A 29 1.53 -10.64 -0.88
C THR A 29 2.42 -10.15 0.26
N ARG A 30 3.35 -11.00 0.66
CA ARG A 30 4.33 -10.68 1.70
C ARG A 30 5.69 -10.34 1.08
N ASN A 31 5.79 -10.42 -0.22
CA ASN A 31 7.03 -10.28 -0.97
C ASN A 31 6.94 -9.09 -1.94
N GLY A 32 7.80 -8.09 -1.73
CA GLY A 32 7.83 -6.91 -2.61
C GLY A 32 8.17 -7.24 -4.06
N MET A 33 8.96 -8.28 -4.28
CA MET A 33 9.32 -8.70 -5.64
C MET A 33 8.14 -9.25 -6.42
N GLU A 34 7.19 -9.89 -5.72
CA GLU A 34 5.95 -10.38 -6.35
C GLU A 34 4.96 -9.26 -6.62
N ALA A 35 5.04 -8.18 -5.85
CA ALA A 35 4.06 -7.10 -5.92
C ALA A 35 3.94 -6.52 -7.33
N LEU A 36 5.06 -6.32 -8.01
CA LEU A 36 5.05 -5.77 -9.36
C LEU A 36 4.31 -6.69 -10.34
N ALA A 37 4.61 -7.99 -10.30
CA ALA A 37 3.96 -8.97 -11.16
C ALA A 37 2.47 -9.07 -10.88
N LEU A 38 2.08 -9.08 -9.60
CA LEU A 38 0.69 -9.14 -9.19
C LEU A 38 -0.08 -7.88 -9.60
N ALA A 39 0.54 -6.72 -9.50
CA ALA A 39 -0.08 -5.48 -9.93
C ALA A 39 -0.34 -5.48 -11.44
N ARG A 40 0.60 -5.99 -12.23
CA ARG A 40 0.45 -6.11 -13.68
C ARG A 40 -0.65 -7.10 -14.06
N GLU A 41 -0.76 -8.21 -13.32
CA GLU A 41 -1.74 -9.26 -13.58
C GLU A 41 -3.16 -8.84 -13.20
N HIS A 42 -3.31 -8.26 -12.02
CA HIS A 42 -4.64 -8.01 -11.43
C HIS A 42 -5.14 -6.56 -11.55
N HIS A 43 -4.26 -5.62 -11.83
CA HIS A 43 -4.61 -4.19 -11.91
C HIS A 43 -5.47 -3.73 -10.73
N PRO A 44 -4.96 -3.83 -9.48
CA PRO A 44 -5.74 -3.39 -8.33
C PRO A 44 -6.04 -1.88 -8.41
N ASP A 45 -7.07 -1.46 -7.70
CA ASP A 45 -7.47 -0.06 -7.68
C ASP A 45 -6.64 0.78 -6.71
N LEU A 46 -5.98 0.11 -5.77
CA LEU A 46 -5.17 0.74 -4.74
C LEU A 46 -4.14 -0.26 -4.24
N ILE A 47 -2.96 0.24 -3.87
CA ILE A 47 -1.90 -0.59 -3.29
C ILE A 47 -1.54 -0.03 -1.92
N LEU A 48 -1.59 -0.89 -0.88
CA LEU A 48 -1.05 -0.60 0.43
C LEU A 48 0.35 -1.21 0.49
N MET A 49 1.36 -0.37 0.63
CA MET A 49 2.76 -0.79 0.53
C MET A 49 3.49 -0.57 1.84
N ASP A 50 3.88 -1.66 2.49
CA ASP A 50 4.79 -1.57 3.63
C ASP A 50 6.17 -1.12 3.12
N ILE A 51 6.71 -0.08 3.74
CA ILE A 51 8.03 0.43 3.37
C ILE A 51 9.13 -0.51 3.84
N GLN A 52 8.90 -1.21 4.95
CA GLN A 52 9.90 -2.06 5.59
C GLN A 52 9.72 -3.54 5.22
N LEU A 53 9.98 -3.86 3.97
CA LEU A 53 9.95 -5.24 3.50
C LEU A 53 11.34 -5.88 3.66
N PRO A 54 11.42 -7.20 3.84
CA PRO A 54 12.69 -7.86 4.18
C PRO A 54 13.76 -7.83 3.09
N GLU A 55 13.42 -7.99 1.85
CA GLU A 55 14.41 -8.11 0.77
C GLU A 55 14.57 -6.85 -0.06
N VAL A 56 13.53 -6.04 -0.13
CA VAL A 56 13.50 -4.83 -0.93
C VAL A 56 12.64 -3.79 -0.23
N SER A 57 13.05 -2.54 -0.27
CA SER A 57 12.27 -1.45 0.31
C SER A 57 10.96 -1.27 -0.46
N GLY A 58 9.87 -1.03 0.28
CA GLY A 58 8.59 -0.68 -0.35
C GLY A 58 8.69 0.57 -1.23
N LEU A 59 9.63 1.46 -0.93
CA LEU A 59 9.89 2.64 -1.78
C LEU A 59 10.46 2.24 -3.13
N ASP A 60 11.33 1.23 -3.18
CA ASP A 60 11.86 0.73 -4.43
C ASP A 60 10.77 0.08 -5.28
N VAL A 61 9.92 -0.73 -4.63
CA VAL A 61 8.78 -1.36 -5.33
C VAL A 61 7.85 -0.29 -5.87
N THR A 62 7.55 0.74 -5.10
CA THR A 62 6.72 1.87 -5.53
C THR A 62 7.31 2.56 -6.74
N ARG A 63 8.63 2.79 -6.74
CA ARG A 63 9.31 3.39 -7.89
C ARG A 63 9.14 2.54 -9.14
N TRP A 64 9.31 1.23 -9.03
CA TRP A 64 9.13 0.32 -10.16
C TRP A 64 7.70 0.35 -10.70
N ILE A 65 6.70 0.43 -9.79
CA ILE A 65 5.29 0.57 -10.18
C ILE A 65 5.08 1.87 -10.95
N LYS A 66 5.64 2.97 -10.46
CA LYS A 66 5.47 4.29 -11.08
C LYS A 66 6.24 4.45 -12.39
N GLU A 67 7.24 3.62 -12.63
CA GLU A 67 7.96 3.57 -13.90
C GLU A 67 7.26 2.70 -14.96
N ASP A 68 6.29 1.89 -14.55
CA ASP A 68 5.58 0.98 -15.44
C ASP A 68 4.32 1.65 -15.99
N GLU A 69 4.29 1.88 -17.29
CA GLU A 69 3.20 2.59 -17.96
C GLU A 69 1.83 1.94 -17.80
N THR A 70 1.80 0.62 -17.58
CA THR A 70 0.54 -0.12 -17.47
C THR A 70 -0.11 0.00 -16.10
N ILE A 71 0.67 0.31 -15.06
CA ILE A 71 0.17 0.33 -13.66
C ILE A 71 0.52 1.59 -12.88
N ARG A 72 1.25 2.53 -13.47
CA ARG A 72 1.67 3.75 -12.75
C ARG A 72 0.51 4.63 -12.27
N HIS A 73 -0.67 4.46 -12.84
CA HIS A 73 -1.86 5.21 -12.45
C HIS A 73 -2.47 4.73 -11.13
N ILE A 74 -2.07 3.54 -10.66
CA ILE A 74 -2.62 2.97 -9.42
C ILE A 74 -2.05 3.72 -8.22
N PRO A 75 -2.91 4.30 -7.34
CA PRO A 75 -2.42 4.99 -6.14
C PRO A 75 -1.73 4.01 -5.19
N VAL A 76 -0.63 4.47 -4.58
CA VAL A 76 0.11 3.70 -3.59
C VAL A 76 0.08 4.45 -2.28
N ILE A 77 -0.40 3.80 -1.22
CA ILE A 77 -0.37 4.31 0.13
C ILE A 77 0.76 3.60 0.87
N ALA A 78 1.75 4.35 1.32
CA ALA A 78 2.84 3.79 2.12
C ALA A 78 2.38 3.53 3.54
N VAL A 79 2.79 2.40 4.11
CA VAL A 79 2.55 2.07 5.51
C VAL A 79 3.91 1.92 6.19
N THR A 80 4.15 2.68 7.25
CA THR A 80 5.47 2.71 7.86
C THR A 80 5.42 2.93 9.37
N ALA A 81 6.35 2.31 10.10
CA ALA A 81 6.57 2.57 11.52
C ALA A 81 7.39 3.85 11.73
N PHE A 82 8.03 4.35 10.68
CA PHE A 82 8.90 5.53 10.77
C PHE A 82 8.24 6.71 10.05
N ALA A 83 7.43 7.45 10.78
CA ALA A 83 6.72 8.62 10.24
C ALA A 83 7.32 9.92 10.80
N MET A 84 8.63 10.05 10.72
CA MET A 84 9.30 11.29 11.07
C MET A 84 9.21 12.27 9.91
N LYS A 85 9.30 13.56 10.23
CA LYS A 85 9.10 14.65 9.26
C LYS A 85 9.93 14.52 7.97
N GLY A 86 11.17 14.05 8.09
CA GLY A 86 12.04 13.83 6.92
C GLY A 86 11.63 12.62 6.09
N ASP A 87 10.99 11.63 6.72
CA ASP A 87 10.56 10.42 6.03
C ASP A 87 9.33 10.66 5.16
N GLU A 88 8.44 11.57 5.57
CA GLU A 88 7.27 11.91 4.77
C GLU A 88 7.66 12.44 3.39
N GLU A 89 8.62 13.35 3.35
CA GLU A 89 9.09 13.92 2.08
C GLU A 89 9.72 12.85 1.20
N ARG A 90 10.50 11.96 1.79
CA ARG A 90 11.13 10.85 1.06
C ARG A 90 10.09 9.88 0.49
N ILE A 91 9.07 9.56 1.29
CA ILE A 91 7.99 8.65 0.89
C ILE A 91 7.20 9.24 -0.28
N ARG A 92 6.80 10.49 -0.17
CA ARG A 92 6.05 11.16 -1.24
C ARG A 92 6.90 11.38 -2.48
N GLY A 93 8.17 11.71 -2.30
CA GLY A 93 9.13 11.84 -3.38
C GLY A 93 9.37 10.53 -4.13
N GLY A 94 9.15 9.38 -3.47
CA GLY A 94 9.23 8.07 -4.09
C GLY A 94 8.03 7.67 -4.92
N GLY A 95 6.98 8.49 -4.96
CA GLY A 95 5.79 8.24 -5.77
C GLY A 95 4.55 7.80 -5.02
N CYS A 96 4.61 7.70 -3.69
CA CYS A 96 3.43 7.37 -2.88
C CYS A 96 2.50 8.58 -2.81
N GLU A 97 1.22 8.34 -3.03
CA GLU A 97 0.19 9.39 -2.98
C GLU A 97 -0.19 9.78 -1.55
N ALA A 98 0.01 8.85 -0.59
CA ALA A 98 -0.27 9.10 0.81
C ALA A 98 0.59 8.16 1.66
N TYR A 99 0.57 8.37 2.98
CA TYR A 99 1.20 7.42 3.89
C TYR A 99 0.38 7.28 5.17
N LEU A 100 0.53 6.13 5.82
CA LEU A 100 -0.08 5.83 7.11
C LEU A 100 1.02 5.36 8.06
N SER A 101 1.05 5.89 9.27
CA SER A 101 2.03 5.48 10.25
C SER A 101 1.49 4.35 11.13
N LYS A 102 2.36 3.42 11.49
CA LYS A 102 2.06 2.36 12.46
C LYS A 102 2.27 2.91 13.88
N PRO A 103 1.48 2.50 14.86
CA PRO A 103 0.32 1.61 14.75
C PRO A 103 -0.84 2.28 14.01
N ILE A 104 -1.57 1.50 13.23
CA ILE A 104 -2.60 2.02 12.35
C ILE A 104 -3.84 2.46 13.14
N SER A 105 -4.29 3.71 12.90
CA SER A 105 -5.60 4.16 13.33
C SER A 105 -6.64 3.60 12.37
N VAL A 106 -7.60 2.82 12.87
CA VAL A 106 -8.65 2.21 12.03
C VAL A 106 -9.42 3.27 11.25
N MET A 107 -9.82 4.35 11.92
CA MET A 107 -10.58 5.42 11.27
C MET A 107 -9.78 6.10 10.16
N LYS A 108 -8.53 6.43 10.43
CA LYS A 108 -7.66 7.08 9.44
C LYS A 108 -7.38 6.16 8.26
N PHE A 109 -7.20 4.87 8.52
CA PHE A 109 -6.99 3.85 7.48
C PHE A 109 -8.18 3.82 6.52
N ILE A 110 -9.39 3.69 7.06
CA ILE A 110 -10.61 3.60 6.26
C ILE A 110 -10.88 4.91 5.50
N GLU A 111 -10.70 6.06 6.16
CA GLU A 111 -10.87 7.36 5.52
C GLU A 111 -9.92 7.53 4.33
N THR A 112 -8.66 7.12 4.50
CA THR A 112 -7.66 7.22 3.44
C THR A 112 -8.01 6.32 2.26
N VAL A 113 -8.39 5.08 2.54
CA VAL A 113 -8.81 4.13 1.49
C VAL A 113 -10.01 4.67 0.73
N ARG A 114 -11.02 5.16 1.42
CA ARG A 114 -12.22 5.73 0.79
C ARG A 114 -11.89 6.95 -0.06
N HIS A 115 -10.96 7.76 0.38
CA HIS A 115 -10.53 8.93 -0.38
C HIS A 115 -10.05 8.55 -1.78
N PHE A 116 -9.27 7.48 -1.88
CA PHE A 116 -8.72 7.03 -3.16
C PHE A 116 -9.69 6.18 -3.99
N LEU A 117 -10.56 5.42 -3.33
CA LEU A 117 -11.47 4.51 -4.02
C LEU A 117 -12.89 5.09 -4.22
N GLY A 118 -13.12 6.29 -3.71
CA GLY A 118 -14.43 6.92 -3.82
C GLY A 118 -15.52 6.11 -3.15
N GLY A 119 -15.26 5.60 -1.96
CA GLY A 119 -16.14 4.70 -1.26
C GLY A 119 -17.54 5.26 -1.07
N ALA A 120 -18.50 4.45 -1.42
CA ALA A 120 -19.90 4.75 -1.20
C ALA A 120 -20.23 4.72 0.29
#